data_baa113f01965502347992c6637d23386
#
_entry.id   baa113f01965502347992c6637d23386
#
_cell.length_a   1.000
_cell.length_b   1.000
_cell.length_c   1.000
_cell.angle_alpha   90.00
_cell.angle_beta   90.00
_cell.angle_gamma   90.00
#
_symmetry.space_group_name_H-M   'P 1'
#
loop_
_entity.id
_entity.type
_entity.pdbx_description
1 polymer ?
#
loop_
_entity_poly.entity_id
_entity_poly.type
_entity_poly.pdbx_seq_one_letter_code
_entity_poly.pdbx_strand_id
1 'polypeptide(L)'
;QGVDVDLPQTDTTKMSIESEPMVISINDEGNYFLNLGDESISISLAELKSKVQVIFNANPDIEVVIQSDASTPFDFVAKALASIQAIGVESVGIITTGYES
;
A
#
# COMPACT_ATOMS: atom_id res chain seq x y z
N GLN A 1 -10.12 -37.39 8.50
CA GLN A 1 -9.82 -37.05 8.17
C GLN A 1 -9.40 -35.94 7.52
N GLY A 2 -8.76 -35.90 6.77
CA GLY A 2 -8.08 -34.91 6.12
C GLY A 2 -8.75 -33.62 6.15
N VAL A 3 -9.87 -33.69 6.46
CA VAL A 3 -10.53 -32.53 6.60
C VAL A 3 -9.87 -31.53 7.32
N ASP A 4 -9.20 -31.92 8.24
CA ASP A 4 -8.59 -30.99 9.05
C ASP A 4 -7.78 -30.09 8.28
N VAL A 5 -7.20 -30.54 7.33
CA VAL A 5 -6.32 -29.78 6.60
C VAL A 5 -6.99 -28.63 5.98
N ASP A 6 -8.17 -28.78 5.57
CA ASP A 6 -8.83 -27.72 4.93
C ASP A 6 -9.07 -26.56 5.84
N LEU A 7 -9.29 -26.78 7.07
CA LEU A 7 -9.56 -25.71 7.95
C LEU A 7 -8.49 -24.64 7.96
N PRO A 8 -7.27 -24.98 8.13
CA PRO A 8 -6.24 -24.00 8.17
C PRO A 8 -6.16 -23.24 6.88
N GLN A 9 -6.39 -23.92 5.80
CA GLN A 9 -6.28 -23.27 4.55
C GLN A 9 -7.39 -22.27 4.38
N THR A 10 -8.52 -22.57 4.86
CA THR A 10 -9.64 -21.68 4.74
C THR A 10 -9.36 -20.40 5.49
N ASP A 11 -8.83 -20.52 6.64
CA ASP A 11 -8.54 -19.35 7.43
C ASP A 11 -7.50 -18.52 6.74
N THR A 12 -6.52 -19.13 6.16
CA THR A 12 -5.47 -18.42 5.49
C THR A 12 -6.03 -17.64 4.32
N THR A 13 -6.91 -18.22 3.60
CA THR A 13 -7.49 -17.55 2.47
C THR A 13 -8.24 -16.32 2.92
N LYS A 14 -8.97 -16.44 3.98
CA LYS A 14 -9.72 -15.34 4.46
C LYS A 14 -8.80 -14.23 4.86
N MET A 15 -7.72 -14.56 5.52
CA MET A 15 -6.80 -13.56 5.94
C MET A 15 -6.16 -12.88 4.75
N SER A 16 -5.91 -13.59 3.71
CA SER A 16 -5.31 -12.99 2.55
C SER A 16 -6.20 -11.92 1.98
N ILE A 17 -7.48 -12.14 1.93
CA ILE A 17 -8.38 -11.17 1.39
C ILE A 17 -8.39 -9.95 2.26
N GLU A 18 -8.40 -10.14 3.56
CA GLU A 18 -8.46 -9.02 4.44
C GLU A 18 -7.13 -8.32 4.54
N SER A 19 -6.08 -8.99 4.10
CA SER A 19 -4.76 -8.43 4.23
C SER A 19 -4.22 -7.88 2.93
N GLU A 20 -5.08 -7.59 1.97
CA GLU A 20 -4.57 -7.04 0.75
C GLU A 20 -3.83 -5.75 1.04
N PRO A 21 -2.68 -5.55 0.49
CA PRO A 21 -1.90 -4.37 0.79
C PRO A 21 -2.50 -3.13 0.16
N MET A 22 -2.23 -2.01 0.78
CA MET A 22 -2.60 -0.73 0.23
C MET A 22 -1.36 -0.24 -0.51
N VAL A 23 -1.46 -0.03 -1.80
CA VAL A 23 -0.31 0.35 -2.61
C VAL A 23 -0.47 1.80 -3.06
N ILE A 24 0.52 2.62 -2.76
CA ILE A 24 0.52 4.00 -3.17
C ILE A 24 1.48 4.08 -4.33
N SER A 25 0.98 4.36 -5.52
CA SER A 25 1.80 4.41 -6.72
C SER A 25 2.11 5.84 -7.06
N ILE A 26 3.32 6.10 -7.51
CA ILE A 26 3.77 7.44 -7.85
C ILE A 26 4.38 7.38 -9.24
N ASN A 27 3.88 8.18 -10.17
CA ASN A 27 4.44 8.14 -11.51
C ASN A 27 5.58 9.15 -11.62
N ASP A 28 6.22 9.22 -12.76
CA ASP A 28 7.40 10.06 -12.91
C ASP A 28 7.07 11.54 -12.92
N GLU A 29 5.81 11.90 -12.98
CA GLU A 29 5.40 13.28 -12.93
C GLU A 29 5.02 13.68 -11.53
N GLY A 30 5.07 12.78 -10.59
CA GLY A 30 4.74 13.12 -9.22
C GLY A 30 3.27 12.99 -8.87
N ASN A 31 2.51 12.26 -9.69
CA ASN A 31 1.10 12.06 -9.38
C ASN A 31 0.97 10.82 -8.50
N TYR A 32 0.11 10.91 -7.50
CA TYR A 32 -0.09 9.82 -6.56
C TYR A 32 -1.40 9.09 -6.85
N PHE A 33 -1.37 7.78 -6.69
CA PHE A 33 -2.55 6.96 -6.89
C PHE A 33 -2.65 5.99 -5.73
N LEU A 34 -3.84 5.84 -5.18
CA LEU A 34 -4.04 4.92 -4.08
C LEU A 34 -4.74 3.69 -4.63
N ASN A 35 -4.13 2.53 -4.45
CA ASN A 35 -4.66 1.28 -4.95
C ASN A 35 -4.98 0.36 -3.78
N LEU A 36 -6.21 -0.14 -3.75
CA LEU A 36 -6.61 -1.06 -2.70
C LEU A 36 -7.50 -2.09 -3.37
N GLY A 37 -7.05 -3.31 -3.40
CA GLY A 37 -7.75 -4.36 -4.12
C GLY A 37 -7.79 -4.01 -5.59
N ASP A 38 -8.97 -4.00 -6.17
CA ASP A 38 -9.09 -3.69 -7.57
C ASP A 38 -9.29 -2.22 -7.82
N GLU A 39 -9.36 -1.41 -6.82
CA GLU A 39 -9.63 0.00 -7.02
C GLU A 39 -8.39 0.83 -7.06
N SER A 40 -8.37 1.83 -7.91
CA SER A 40 -7.24 2.72 -8.03
C SER A 40 -7.78 4.13 -8.22
N ILE A 41 -7.42 5.05 -7.37
CA ILE A 41 -7.89 6.42 -7.48
C ILE A 41 -6.72 7.40 -7.48
N SER A 42 -6.86 8.45 -8.26
CA SER A 42 -5.86 9.50 -8.28
C SER A 42 -6.12 10.40 -7.08
N ILE A 43 -5.09 10.82 -6.41
CA ILE A 43 -5.24 11.47 -5.13
C ILE A 43 -4.12 12.46 -4.91
N SER A 44 -4.40 13.56 -4.23
CA SER A 44 -3.36 14.54 -3.93
C SER A 44 -2.61 14.08 -2.69
N LEU A 45 -1.48 14.68 -2.43
CA LEU A 45 -0.69 14.30 -1.25
C LEU A 45 -1.49 14.55 0.03
N ALA A 46 -2.23 15.64 0.09
CA ALA A 46 -3.03 15.93 1.28
C ALA A 46 -4.13 14.89 1.46
N GLU A 47 -4.77 14.49 0.35
CA GLU A 47 -5.81 13.49 0.45
C GLU A 47 -5.22 12.13 0.77
N LEU A 48 -4.00 11.89 0.34
CA LEU A 48 -3.35 10.63 0.61
C LEU A 48 -3.26 10.40 2.10
N LYS A 49 -2.81 11.43 2.84
CA LYS A 49 -2.65 11.29 4.28
C LYS A 49 -4.00 10.99 4.92
N SER A 50 -5.03 11.71 4.54
CA SER A 50 -6.34 11.51 5.12
C SER A 50 -6.90 10.13 4.84
N LYS A 51 -6.78 9.68 3.60
CA LYS A 51 -7.35 8.39 3.26
C LYS A 51 -6.57 7.24 3.85
N VAL A 52 -5.27 7.35 3.88
CA VAL A 52 -4.45 6.30 4.48
C VAL A 52 -4.78 6.21 5.97
N GLN A 53 -5.00 7.36 6.61
CA GLN A 53 -5.29 7.33 8.04
C GLN A 53 -6.61 6.62 8.31
N VAL A 54 -7.63 6.87 7.50
CA VAL A 54 -8.91 6.21 7.68
C VAL A 54 -8.77 4.71 7.50
N ILE A 55 -8.06 4.28 6.48
CA ILE A 55 -7.89 2.86 6.20
C ILE A 55 -7.06 2.20 7.28
N PHE A 56 -6.00 2.87 7.72
CA PHE A 56 -5.12 2.31 8.73
C PHE A 56 -5.85 2.21 10.06
N ASN A 57 -6.69 3.19 10.40
CA ASN A 57 -7.41 3.12 11.66
C ASN A 57 -8.41 1.97 11.63
N ALA A 58 -8.99 1.68 10.48
CA ALA A 58 -9.93 0.57 10.39
C ALA A 58 -9.21 -0.77 10.35
N ASN A 59 -7.98 -0.79 9.87
CA ASN A 59 -7.23 -2.02 9.77
C ASN A 59 -5.75 -1.76 10.05
N PRO A 60 -5.37 -1.69 11.33
CA PRO A 60 -3.99 -1.33 11.68
C PRO A 60 -2.94 -2.33 11.20
N ASP A 61 -3.38 -3.53 10.82
CA ASP A 61 -2.42 -4.52 10.36
C ASP A 61 -2.23 -4.49 8.85
N ILE A 62 -2.86 -3.55 8.17
CA ILE A 62 -2.75 -3.52 6.72
C ILE A 62 -1.34 -3.21 6.29
N GLU A 63 -0.87 -3.87 5.26
CA GLU A 63 0.46 -3.63 4.76
C GLU A 63 0.42 -2.43 3.85
N VAL A 64 1.34 -1.51 3.97
CA VAL A 64 1.37 -0.30 3.15
C VAL A 64 2.62 -0.35 2.29
N VAL A 65 2.47 -0.15 1.00
CA VAL A 65 3.59 -0.23 0.06
C VAL A 65 3.58 1.01 -0.81
N ILE A 66 4.74 1.60 -1.03
CA ILE A 66 4.90 2.71 -1.97
C ILE A 66 5.60 2.14 -3.19
N GLN A 67 4.99 2.30 -4.36
CA GLN A 67 5.54 1.78 -5.58
C GLN A 67 5.82 2.95 -6.53
N SER A 68 7.02 3.05 -7.06
CA SER A 68 7.36 4.13 -7.96
C SER A 68 8.17 3.59 -9.11
N ASP A 69 8.24 4.37 -10.19
CA ASP A 69 9.06 4.00 -11.32
C ASP A 69 10.49 4.46 -11.02
N ALA A 70 11.46 3.81 -11.61
CA ALA A 70 12.85 4.17 -11.37
C ALA A 70 13.14 5.62 -11.77
N SER A 71 12.37 6.17 -12.71
CA SER A 71 12.56 7.54 -13.13
C SER A 71 11.83 8.54 -12.25
N THR A 72 11.08 8.09 -11.25
CA THR A 72 10.36 9.00 -10.39
C THR A 72 11.34 9.70 -9.45
N PRO A 73 11.34 11.03 -9.39
CA PRO A 73 12.22 11.73 -8.47
C PRO A 73 11.94 11.30 -7.04
N PHE A 74 12.99 11.03 -6.29
CA PHE A 74 12.83 10.49 -4.95
C PHE A 74 12.10 11.44 -4.02
N ASP A 75 12.11 12.73 -4.31
CA ASP A 75 11.40 13.67 -3.46
C ASP A 75 9.93 13.30 -3.34
N PHE A 76 9.31 12.80 -4.39
CA PHE A 76 7.90 12.46 -4.35
C PHE A 76 7.69 11.24 -3.44
N VAL A 77 8.63 10.31 -3.48
CA VAL A 77 8.54 9.12 -2.64
C VAL A 77 8.74 9.54 -1.17
N ALA A 78 9.69 10.42 -0.92
CA ALA A 78 9.98 10.86 0.43
C ALA A 78 8.79 11.59 1.04
N LYS A 79 8.09 12.40 0.24
CA LYS A 79 6.94 13.11 0.76
C LYS A 79 5.81 12.15 1.12
N ALA A 80 5.60 11.14 0.29
CA ALA A 80 4.57 10.17 0.58
C ALA A 80 4.93 9.39 1.84
N LEU A 81 6.18 8.99 1.95
CA LEU A 81 6.62 8.23 3.11
C LEU A 81 6.46 9.05 4.38
N ALA A 82 6.84 10.32 4.34
CA ALA A 82 6.72 11.17 5.51
C ALA A 82 5.25 11.34 5.93
N SER A 83 4.35 11.46 4.95
CA SER A 83 2.94 11.61 5.24
C SER A 83 2.39 10.37 5.90
N ILE A 84 2.80 9.20 5.43
CA ILE A 84 2.32 7.95 5.96
C ILE A 84 2.88 7.71 7.35
N GLN A 85 4.13 8.04 7.57
CA GLN A 85 4.73 7.83 8.88
C GLN A 85 4.14 8.78 9.91
N ALA A 86 3.71 9.95 9.47
CA ALA A 86 3.15 10.94 10.39
C ALA A 86 1.84 10.45 11.02
N ILE A 87 1.14 9.53 10.38
CA ILE A 87 -0.10 9.03 10.95
C ILE A 87 0.10 7.77 11.75
N GLY A 88 1.33 7.32 11.92
CA GLY A 88 1.60 6.19 12.79
C GLY A 88 1.94 4.87 12.10
N VAL A 89 1.99 4.86 10.80
CA VAL A 89 2.35 3.63 10.10
C VAL A 89 3.85 3.47 10.23
N GLU A 90 4.30 2.38 10.83
CA GLU A 90 5.72 2.22 11.07
C GLU A 90 6.44 1.39 10.04
N SER A 91 5.75 0.55 9.34
CA SER A 91 6.41 -0.33 8.40
C SER A 91 5.83 -0.10 7.01
N VAL A 92 6.63 0.38 6.11
CA VAL A 92 6.20 0.70 4.76
C VAL A 92 7.16 0.04 3.79
N GLY A 93 6.63 -0.76 2.88
CA GLY A 93 7.48 -1.37 1.85
C GLY A 93 7.67 -0.38 0.72
N ILE A 94 8.82 -0.38 0.10
CA ILE A 94 9.10 0.51 -1.02
C ILE A 94 9.54 -0.35 -2.19
N ILE A 95 8.83 -0.24 -3.30
CA ILE A 95 9.11 -1.02 -4.48
C ILE A 95 9.38 -0.07 -5.63
N THR A 96 10.46 -0.30 -6.35
CA THR A 96 10.79 0.50 -7.51
C THR A 96 10.73 -0.40 -8.74
N THR A 97 10.09 0.07 -9.79
CA THR A 97 9.95 -0.72 -11.00
C THR A 97 10.65 0.01 -12.15
N GLY A 98 10.77 -0.64 -13.27
CA GLY A 98 11.38 0.02 -14.42
C GLY A 98 12.88 0.00 -14.45
N TYR A 99 13.51 -0.83 -13.66
CA TYR A 99 14.95 -0.92 -13.64
C TYR A 99 15.46 -1.85 -14.70
N GLU A 100 14.85 -2.11 -15.73
CA GLU A 100 15.31 -2.99 -16.64
C GLU A 100 16.47 -2.58 -17.17
N SER A 101 17.34 -3.16 -17.42
CA SER A 101 18.54 -2.61 -17.89
C SER A 101 18.99 -3.23 -19.09
#